data_7bb439417547f177d9c68de18aa6c153
#
_entry.id   7bb439417547f177d9c68de18aa6c153
#
_cell.length_a   1.000
_cell.length_b   1.000
_cell.length_c   1.000
_cell.angle_alpha   90.00
_cell.angle_beta   90.00
_cell.angle_gamma   90.00
#
_symmetry.space_group_name_H-M   'P 1'
#
loop_
_entity.id
_entity.type
_entity.pdbx_description
1 polymer ?
#
loop_
_entity_poly.entity_id
_entity_poly.type
_entity_poly.pdbx_seq_one_letter_code
_entity_poly.pdbx_strand_id
1 'polypeptide(L)'
;VVVAAILSLVLAFMLPQKWTSKAVLAVPESIQVDNLEHAIIQVRALGVDIKGNRGDIFNLFIKKLSSQSQFQDWLRSSGMVDDSTDPVTLHREIVRMAESLTVVNNADPKKANEQLPYVSWTLSFTGSEQEQAQKILNGYLDFISLQVRKEVLETLRSSIDKTIRNGKESLELDRTHLENARNILIQRLKYSLSIANAAGIQKPLYSQGMAVKDDPDFSISLGAAGIAEKLKIESSLKDVSDLNSDLQNREYTLKKLQALSIPDVDFMPVAYQLSPTLPLKKDGPGKALILVLGCMLGGFLGCGYVLAKRMFKA
;
A
#
# COMPACT_ATOMS: atom_id res chain seq x y z
N VAL A 1 41.73 -45.60 -6.31
CA VAL A 1 41.61 -44.55 -5.26
C VAL A 1 42.38 -43.30 -5.68
N VAL A 2 43.65 -43.35 -6.08
CA VAL A 2 44.45 -42.17 -6.45
C VAL A 2 43.83 -41.38 -7.61
N VAL A 3 43.36 -42.05 -8.68
CA VAL A 3 42.70 -41.41 -9.82
C VAL A 3 41.41 -40.70 -9.39
N ALA A 4 40.61 -41.34 -8.52
CA ALA A 4 39.40 -40.75 -8.01
C ALA A 4 39.68 -39.52 -7.11
N ALA A 5 40.74 -39.56 -6.32
CA ALA A 5 41.19 -38.40 -5.51
C ALA A 5 41.64 -37.23 -6.37
N ILE A 6 42.38 -37.48 -7.46
CA ILE A 6 42.78 -36.42 -8.40
C ILE A 6 41.57 -35.82 -9.11
N LEU A 7 40.62 -36.67 -9.59
CA LEU A 7 39.38 -36.22 -10.22
C LEU A 7 38.51 -35.40 -9.26
N SER A 8 38.39 -35.81 -8.00
CA SER A 8 37.62 -35.05 -7.00
C SER A 8 38.29 -33.72 -6.64
N LEU A 9 39.63 -33.68 -6.65
CA LEU A 9 40.36 -32.42 -6.45
C LEU A 9 40.11 -31.43 -7.60
N VAL A 10 40.17 -31.90 -8.85
CA VAL A 10 39.87 -31.08 -10.03
C VAL A 10 38.44 -30.56 -9.97
N LEU A 11 37.48 -31.42 -9.67
CA LEU A 11 36.08 -31.07 -9.48
C LEU A 11 35.89 -30.03 -8.38
N ALA A 12 36.58 -30.14 -7.24
CA ALA A 12 36.51 -29.19 -6.13
C ALA A 12 37.02 -27.79 -6.50
N PHE A 13 37.91 -27.68 -7.50
CA PHE A 13 38.38 -26.40 -8.00
C PHE A 13 37.56 -25.85 -9.18
N MET A 14 36.88 -26.70 -9.95
CA MET A 14 36.01 -26.31 -11.07
C MET A 14 34.62 -25.87 -10.64
N LEU A 15 34.13 -26.30 -9.47
CA LEU A 15 32.82 -25.89 -8.97
C LEU A 15 32.79 -24.37 -8.71
N PRO A 16 31.80 -23.66 -9.29
CA PRO A 16 31.66 -22.23 -9.09
C PRO A 16 31.39 -21.94 -7.61
N GLN A 17 32.10 -20.95 -7.07
CA GLN A 17 31.89 -20.53 -5.69
C GLN A 17 30.59 -19.72 -5.61
N LYS A 18 29.76 -19.99 -4.62
CA LYS A 18 28.51 -19.30 -4.35
C LYS A 18 28.57 -18.65 -2.98
N TRP A 19 27.96 -17.48 -2.89
CA TRP A 19 27.93 -16.67 -1.68
C TRP A 19 26.52 -16.14 -1.48
N THR A 20 25.90 -16.42 -0.31
CA THR A 20 24.53 -16.00 -0.02
C THR A 20 24.51 -14.90 1.02
N SER A 21 24.09 -13.70 0.60
CA SER A 21 23.71 -12.61 1.48
C SER A 21 22.27 -12.82 1.97
N LYS A 22 22.01 -12.50 3.24
CA LYS A 22 20.68 -12.67 3.88
C LYS A 22 20.28 -11.40 4.60
N ALA A 23 18.99 -11.10 4.55
CA ALA A 23 18.34 -10.08 5.34
C ALA A 23 17.09 -10.66 6.02
N VAL A 24 16.78 -10.21 7.25
CA VAL A 24 15.53 -10.57 7.93
C VAL A 24 14.72 -9.31 8.13
N LEU A 25 13.51 -9.32 7.60
CA LEU A 25 12.60 -8.20 7.49
C LEU A 25 11.39 -8.43 8.38
N ALA A 26 10.93 -7.38 9.04
CA ALA A 26 9.73 -7.40 9.87
C ALA A 26 8.85 -6.16 9.60
N VAL A 27 7.64 -6.17 10.15
CA VAL A 27 6.73 -5.02 10.12
C VAL A 27 7.43 -3.79 10.69
N PRO A 28 7.32 -2.62 10.04
CA PRO A 28 7.98 -1.41 10.52
C PRO A 28 7.51 -1.01 11.92
N GLU A 29 8.42 -0.49 12.72
CA GLU A 29 8.11 0.05 14.03
C GLU A 29 7.38 1.40 13.90
N SER A 30 6.64 1.83 14.95
CA SER A 30 5.89 3.10 14.91
C SER A 30 6.77 4.28 14.56
N ILE A 31 7.96 4.37 15.13
CA ILE A 31 8.89 5.48 14.87
C ILE A 31 9.34 5.56 13.41
N GLN A 32 9.37 4.44 12.70
CA GLN A 32 9.79 4.38 11.29
C GLN A 32 8.74 4.92 10.33
N VAL A 33 7.48 4.95 10.74
CA VAL A 33 6.33 5.42 9.96
C VAL A 33 5.63 6.63 10.58
N ASP A 34 6.17 7.20 11.64
CA ASP A 34 5.56 8.28 12.43
C ASP A 34 5.14 9.47 11.56
N ASN A 35 6.02 9.96 10.70
CA ASN A 35 5.71 11.06 9.77
C ASN A 35 4.52 10.73 8.85
N LEU A 36 4.42 9.49 8.38
CA LEU A 36 3.31 9.03 7.55
C LEU A 36 2.02 8.92 8.39
N GLU A 37 2.10 8.39 9.61
CA GLU A 37 0.95 8.28 10.51
C GLU A 37 0.41 9.67 10.84
N HIS A 38 1.25 10.66 11.10
CA HIS A 38 0.85 12.05 11.29
C HIS A 38 0.10 12.62 10.07
N ALA A 39 0.62 12.40 8.87
CA ALA A 39 -0.06 12.83 7.64
C ALA A 39 -1.43 12.16 7.50
N ILE A 40 -1.53 10.86 7.77
CA ILE A 40 -2.78 10.10 7.71
C ILE A 40 -3.80 10.63 8.75
N ILE A 41 -3.36 10.93 9.97
CA ILE A 41 -4.23 11.47 11.03
C ILE A 41 -4.83 12.83 10.61
N GLN A 42 -4.03 13.73 10.07
CA GLN A 42 -4.50 15.04 9.56
C GLN A 42 -5.58 14.88 8.49
N VAL A 43 -5.38 13.94 7.57
CA VAL A 43 -6.29 13.69 6.46
C VAL A 43 -7.58 13.01 6.94
N ARG A 44 -7.48 12.06 7.89
CA ARG A 44 -8.65 11.43 8.52
C ARG A 44 -9.51 12.42 9.31
N ALA A 45 -8.90 13.38 9.99
CA ALA A 45 -9.62 14.42 10.70
C ALA A 45 -10.49 15.28 9.77
N LEU A 46 -10.18 15.33 8.47
CA LEU A 46 -10.96 15.98 7.43
C LEU A 46 -11.92 15.03 6.70
N GLY A 47 -12.17 13.84 7.24
CA GLY A 47 -13.18 12.90 6.72
C GLY A 47 -12.73 12.04 5.55
N VAL A 48 -11.43 11.97 5.23
CA VAL A 48 -10.91 11.07 4.19
C VAL A 48 -10.79 9.65 4.75
N ASP A 49 -11.46 8.69 4.12
CA ASP A 49 -11.33 7.27 4.46
C ASP A 49 -10.01 6.72 3.89
N ILE A 50 -9.04 6.53 4.75
CA ILE A 50 -7.75 5.92 4.41
C ILE A 50 -7.65 4.60 5.14
N LYS A 51 -7.63 3.54 4.36
CA LYS A 51 -7.31 2.20 4.84
C LYS A 51 -5.79 2.00 4.73
N GLY A 52 -5.21 1.47 5.76
CA GLY A 52 -3.79 1.14 5.79
C GLY A 52 -3.22 1.31 7.19
N ASN A 53 -2.54 0.28 7.61
CA ASN A 53 -1.77 0.23 8.84
C ASN A 53 -0.34 -0.23 8.50
N ARG A 54 0.53 -0.30 9.48
CA ARG A 54 1.92 -0.75 9.31
C ARG A 54 2.03 -2.13 8.65
N GLY A 55 1.10 -3.04 8.98
CA GLY A 55 1.03 -4.37 8.38
C GLY A 55 0.69 -4.32 6.89
N ASP A 56 -0.21 -3.42 6.47
CA ASP A 56 -0.57 -3.24 5.06
C ASP A 56 0.61 -2.70 4.24
N ILE A 57 1.37 -1.76 4.80
CA ILE A 57 2.60 -1.22 4.18
C ILE A 57 3.62 -2.35 4.01
N PHE A 58 3.83 -3.14 5.06
CA PHE A 58 4.74 -4.29 5.01
C PHE A 58 4.29 -5.35 3.99
N ASN A 59 3.00 -5.67 3.94
CA ASN A 59 2.45 -6.61 2.96
C ASN A 59 2.64 -6.11 1.52
N LEU A 60 2.45 -4.81 1.28
CA LEU A 60 2.75 -4.19 -0.01
C LEU A 60 4.23 -4.32 -0.36
N PHE A 61 5.11 -4.08 0.63
CA PHE A 61 6.56 -4.24 0.47
C PHE A 61 6.91 -5.67 0.09
N ILE A 62 6.42 -6.68 0.83
CA ILE A 62 6.69 -8.10 0.54
C ILE A 62 6.12 -8.51 -0.82
N LYS A 63 4.92 -8.04 -1.18
CA LYS A 63 4.33 -8.29 -2.49
C LYS A 63 5.23 -7.81 -3.63
N LYS A 64 5.75 -6.57 -3.53
CA LYS A 64 6.67 -6.01 -4.54
C LYS A 64 8.01 -6.73 -4.54
N LEU A 65 8.56 -6.99 -3.36
CA LEU A 65 9.82 -7.68 -3.17
C LEU A 65 9.83 -9.09 -3.79
N SER A 66 8.71 -9.80 -3.71
CA SER A 66 8.55 -11.15 -4.26
C SER A 66 8.31 -11.19 -5.77
N SER A 67 8.21 -10.04 -6.42
CA SER A 67 7.96 -9.95 -7.86
C SER A 67 9.24 -10.16 -8.66
N GLN A 68 9.35 -11.29 -9.35
CA GLN A 68 10.49 -11.59 -10.21
C GLN A 68 10.65 -10.57 -11.35
N SER A 69 9.56 -10.08 -11.93
CA SER A 69 9.62 -9.06 -12.98
C SER A 69 10.23 -7.75 -12.48
N GLN A 70 9.84 -7.29 -11.27
CA GLN A 70 10.42 -6.09 -10.68
C GLN A 70 11.91 -6.24 -10.40
N PHE A 71 12.36 -7.42 -9.97
CA PHE A 71 13.77 -7.67 -9.75
C PHE A 71 14.56 -7.67 -11.07
N GLN A 72 14.01 -8.29 -12.12
CA GLN A 72 14.63 -8.27 -13.46
C GLN A 72 14.70 -6.84 -14.03
N ASP A 73 13.63 -6.04 -13.89
CA ASP A 73 13.59 -4.65 -14.37
C ASP A 73 14.59 -3.77 -13.58
N TRP A 74 14.69 -3.99 -12.27
CA TRP A 74 15.69 -3.33 -11.45
C TRP A 74 17.12 -3.72 -11.85
N LEU A 75 17.42 -5.00 -12.08
CA LEU A 75 18.73 -5.46 -12.53
C LEU A 75 19.15 -4.77 -13.82
N ARG A 76 18.23 -4.62 -14.79
CA ARG A 76 18.49 -3.92 -16.07
C ARG A 76 18.83 -2.44 -15.87
N SER A 77 18.13 -1.78 -14.94
CA SER A 77 18.30 -0.33 -14.72
C SER A 77 19.41 0.03 -13.73
N SER A 78 19.89 -0.94 -12.96
CA SER A 78 20.83 -0.70 -11.84
C SER A 78 22.30 -0.64 -12.25
N GLY A 79 22.64 -1.05 -13.48
CA GLY A 79 24.04 -1.22 -13.91
C GLY A 79 24.79 -2.34 -13.17
N MET A 80 24.06 -3.27 -12.54
CA MET A 80 24.64 -4.43 -11.85
C MET A 80 25.02 -5.57 -12.78
N VAL A 81 24.53 -5.51 -14.02
CA VAL A 81 24.83 -6.45 -15.10
C VAL A 81 25.52 -5.68 -16.22
N ASP A 82 26.50 -6.28 -16.86
CA ASP A 82 27.29 -5.66 -17.93
C ASP A 82 26.42 -5.53 -19.21
N ASP A 83 26.07 -4.29 -19.58
CA ASP A 83 25.30 -3.96 -20.79
C ASP A 83 26.09 -4.18 -22.09
N SER A 84 27.40 -4.45 -22.03
CA SER A 84 28.24 -4.72 -23.20
C SER A 84 28.02 -6.12 -23.81
N THR A 85 27.23 -6.94 -23.14
CA THR A 85 26.93 -8.32 -23.52
C THR A 85 25.82 -8.39 -24.56
N ASP A 86 25.87 -9.42 -25.45
CA ASP A 86 24.78 -9.72 -26.39
C ASP A 86 23.41 -9.79 -25.69
N PRO A 87 22.33 -9.18 -26.25
CA PRO A 87 21.02 -9.09 -25.63
C PRO A 87 20.44 -10.42 -25.13
N VAL A 88 20.71 -11.52 -25.83
CA VAL A 88 20.22 -12.86 -25.45
C VAL A 88 20.98 -13.36 -24.21
N THR A 89 22.28 -13.14 -24.17
CA THR A 89 23.15 -13.54 -23.05
C THR A 89 22.83 -12.68 -21.82
N LEU A 90 22.65 -11.37 -21.99
CA LEU A 90 22.21 -10.46 -20.95
C LEU A 90 20.87 -10.90 -20.34
N HIS A 91 19.88 -11.19 -21.17
CA HIS A 91 18.59 -11.67 -20.70
C HIS A 91 18.71 -12.97 -19.89
N ARG A 92 19.50 -13.93 -20.38
CA ARG A 92 19.73 -15.21 -19.67
C ARG A 92 20.39 -14.99 -18.32
N GLU A 93 21.34 -14.06 -18.23
CA GLU A 93 22.01 -13.74 -16.99
C GLU A 93 21.04 -13.10 -15.97
N ILE A 94 20.24 -12.14 -16.40
CA ILE A 94 19.20 -11.51 -15.56
C ILE A 94 18.21 -12.55 -15.02
N VAL A 95 17.73 -13.47 -15.87
CA VAL A 95 16.83 -14.54 -15.43
C VAL A 95 17.49 -15.45 -14.39
N ARG A 96 18.74 -15.86 -14.63
CA ARG A 96 19.51 -16.68 -13.69
C ARG A 96 19.72 -15.97 -12.35
N MET A 97 20.01 -14.66 -12.37
CA MET A 97 20.11 -13.86 -11.13
C MET A 97 18.78 -13.75 -10.42
N ALA A 98 17.68 -13.60 -11.16
CA ALA A 98 16.35 -13.55 -10.57
C ALA A 98 15.94 -14.88 -9.89
N GLU A 99 16.35 -16.00 -10.41
CA GLU A 99 16.16 -17.32 -9.77
C GLU A 99 17.01 -17.49 -8.50
N SER A 100 18.08 -16.71 -8.36
CA SER A 100 18.95 -16.74 -7.18
C SER A 100 18.42 -15.89 -6.01
N LEU A 101 17.36 -15.12 -6.21
CA LEU A 101 16.66 -14.38 -5.18
C LEU A 101 15.58 -15.26 -4.55
N THR A 102 15.60 -15.40 -3.23
CA THR A 102 14.57 -16.15 -2.51
C THR A 102 13.97 -15.32 -1.40
N VAL A 103 12.64 -15.38 -1.26
CA VAL A 103 11.85 -14.67 -0.25
C VAL A 103 11.03 -15.72 0.51
N VAL A 104 11.31 -15.92 1.78
CA VAL A 104 10.73 -16.97 2.61
C VAL A 104 10.05 -16.37 3.83
N ASN A 105 8.80 -16.75 4.07
CA ASN A 105 8.12 -16.43 5.31
C ASN A 105 8.69 -17.32 6.43
N ASN A 106 9.10 -16.71 7.54
CA ASN A 106 9.67 -17.43 8.68
C ASN A 106 8.61 -18.09 9.59
N ALA A 107 7.31 -17.92 9.31
CA ALA A 107 6.27 -18.67 9.99
C ALA A 107 6.41 -20.16 9.70
N ASP A 108 6.50 -21.00 10.75
CA ASP A 108 6.56 -22.44 10.60
C ASP A 108 5.13 -23.00 10.34
N PRO A 109 4.83 -23.55 9.14
CA PRO A 109 3.51 -24.10 8.85
C PRO A 109 3.13 -25.28 9.75
N LYS A 110 4.12 -25.97 10.33
CA LYS A 110 3.90 -27.10 11.26
C LYS A 110 3.56 -26.66 12.67
N LYS A 111 3.83 -25.41 13.00
CA LYS A 111 3.58 -24.78 14.30
C LYS A 111 2.51 -23.70 14.22
N ALA A 112 1.53 -23.86 13.34
CA ALA A 112 0.46 -22.90 13.10
C ALA A 112 -0.33 -22.50 14.38
N ASN A 113 -0.27 -23.32 15.43
CA ASN A 113 -0.86 -23.05 16.73
C ASN A 113 0.07 -22.28 17.70
N GLU A 114 1.36 -22.15 17.40
CA GLU A 114 2.28 -21.30 18.13
C GLU A 114 2.27 -19.92 17.45
N GLN A 115 1.63 -18.93 18.06
CA GLN A 115 1.73 -17.56 17.59
C GLN A 115 3.18 -17.11 17.73
N LEU A 116 3.85 -16.93 16.58
CA LEU A 116 5.15 -16.29 16.59
C LEU A 116 4.98 -14.85 17.19
N PRO A 117 5.91 -14.40 18.01
CA PRO A 117 5.83 -13.07 18.64
C PRO A 117 5.80 -11.93 17.60
N TYR A 118 6.23 -12.21 16.37
CA TYR A 118 6.21 -11.27 15.25
C TYR A 118 6.27 -12.00 13.91
N VAL A 119 5.74 -11.35 12.86
CA VAL A 119 5.83 -11.83 11.48
C VAL A 119 7.14 -11.34 10.89
N SER A 120 7.97 -12.26 10.40
CA SER A 120 9.23 -11.93 9.73
C SER A 120 9.41 -12.72 8.44
N TRP A 121 10.21 -12.17 7.53
CA TRP A 121 10.54 -12.76 6.25
C TRP A 121 12.05 -12.74 6.06
N THR A 122 12.61 -13.83 5.53
CA THR A 122 14.01 -13.90 5.15
C THR A 122 14.11 -13.70 3.64
N LEU A 123 14.87 -12.69 3.27
CA LEU A 123 15.31 -12.46 1.90
C LEU A 123 16.74 -12.96 1.76
N SER A 124 17.04 -13.72 0.73
CA SER A 124 18.42 -14.13 0.43
C SER A 124 18.70 -14.07 -1.06
N PHE A 125 19.92 -13.64 -1.39
CA PHE A 125 20.44 -13.60 -2.75
C PHE A 125 21.79 -14.31 -2.81
N THR A 126 21.92 -15.22 -3.79
CA THR A 126 23.14 -16.01 -4.00
C THR A 126 23.86 -15.52 -5.23
N GLY A 127 25.05 -14.96 -5.04
CA GLY A 127 25.95 -14.46 -6.10
C GLY A 127 27.24 -15.25 -6.22
N SER A 128 28.07 -14.84 -7.21
CA SER A 128 29.42 -15.39 -7.43
C SER A 128 30.48 -14.81 -6.51
N GLU A 129 30.25 -13.60 -5.99
CA GLU A 129 31.16 -12.84 -5.12
C GLU A 129 30.44 -12.36 -3.86
N GLN A 130 31.18 -12.22 -2.76
CA GLN A 130 30.66 -11.79 -1.45
C GLN A 130 30.04 -10.41 -1.49
N GLU A 131 30.81 -9.43 -1.97
CA GLU A 131 30.41 -8.02 -2.00
C GLU A 131 29.29 -7.78 -3.01
N GLN A 132 29.34 -8.47 -4.16
CA GLN A 132 28.28 -8.39 -5.17
C GLN A 132 26.96 -8.90 -4.62
N ALA A 133 26.94 -10.04 -3.91
CA ALA A 133 25.71 -10.58 -3.33
C ALA A 133 25.08 -9.63 -2.32
N GLN A 134 25.88 -9.00 -1.45
CA GLN A 134 25.40 -8.02 -0.50
C GLN A 134 24.93 -6.73 -1.20
N LYS A 135 25.68 -6.23 -2.17
CA LYS A 135 25.36 -5.00 -2.91
C LYS A 135 24.06 -5.13 -3.69
N ILE A 136 23.83 -6.27 -4.34
CA ILE A 136 22.57 -6.56 -5.06
C ILE A 136 21.41 -6.60 -4.07
N LEU A 137 21.56 -7.28 -2.94
CA LEU A 137 20.51 -7.40 -1.96
C LEU A 137 20.14 -6.03 -1.34
N ASN A 138 21.13 -5.22 -0.97
CA ASN A 138 20.93 -3.87 -0.46
C ASN A 138 20.24 -2.98 -1.50
N GLY A 139 20.79 -2.90 -2.71
CA GLY A 139 20.26 -2.03 -3.75
C GLY A 139 18.82 -2.38 -4.15
N TYR A 140 18.48 -3.67 -4.17
CA TYR A 140 17.10 -4.08 -4.44
C TYR A 140 16.15 -3.72 -3.30
N LEU A 141 16.56 -3.89 -2.05
CA LEU A 141 15.74 -3.48 -0.89
C LEU A 141 15.51 -1.97 -0.87
N ASP A 142 16.52 -1.17 -1.18
CA ASP A 142 16.41 0.29 -1.27
C ASP A 142 15.46 0.70 -2.41
N PHE A 143 15.58 0.04 -3.57
CA PHE A 143 14.69 0.27 -4.72
C PHE A 143 13.23 -0.02 -4.36
N ILE A 144 12.95 -1.19 -3.76
CA ILE A 144 11.59 -1.55 -3.35
C ILE A 144 11.06 -0.60 -2.26
N SER A 145 11.90 -0.19 -1.32
CA SER A 145 11.53 0.79 -0.29
C SER A 145 11.08 2.11 -0.91
N LEU A 146 11.81 2.60 -1.92
CA LEU A 146 11.46 3.81 -2.66
C LEU A 146 10.13 3.64 -3.42
N GLN A 147 9.93 2.50 -4.09
CA GLN A 147 8.70 2.20 -4.82
C GLN A 147 7.48 2.13 -3.90
N VAL A 148 7.62 1.52 -2.73
CA VAL A 148 6.54 1.43 -1.74
C VAL A 148 6.21 2.81 -1.18
N ARG A 149 7.22 3.62 -0.83
CA ARG A 149 7.00 5.00 -0.37
C ARG A 149 6.21 5.80 -1.40
N LYS A 150 6.63 5.76 -2.65
CA LYS A 150 5.95 6.45 -3.74
C LYS A 150 4.48 6.01 -3.88
N GLU A 151 4.22 4.70 -3.92
CA GLU A 151 2.88 4.16 -4.08
C GLU A 151 1.95 4.50 -2.91
N VAL A 152 2.45 4.44 -1.67
CA VAL A 152 1.68 4.81 -0.47
C VAL A 152 1.29 6.29 -0.51
N LEU A 153 2.23 7.18 -0.84
CA LEU A 153 1.96 8.62 -0.94
C LEU A 153 1.01 8.96 -2.10
N GLU A 154 1.17 8.31 -3.26
CA GLU A 154 0.25 8.45 -4.39
C GLU A 154 -1.16 7.97 -4.04
N THR A 155 -1.28 6.86 -3.31
CA THR A 155 -2.56 6.35 -2.82
C THR A 155 -3.22 7.33 -1.86
N LEU A 156 -2.45 7.92 -0.95
CA LEU A 156 -2.92 8.94 -0.02
C LEU A 156 -3.45 10.18 -0.77
N ARG A 157 -2.66 10.72 -1.71
CA ARG A 157 -3.05 11.87 -2.55
C ARG A 157 -4.29 11.56 -3.38
N SER A 158 -4.34 10.40 -4.00
CA SER A 158 -5.50 9.95 -4.79
C SER A 158 -6.78 9.83 -3.95
N SER A 159 -6.66 9.37 -2.70
CA SER A 159 -7.80 9.28 -1.77
C SER A 159 -8.33 10.67 -1.40
N ILE A 160 -7.43 11.64 -1.19
CA ILE A 160 -7.78 13.05 -0.95
C ILE A 160 -8.53 13.62 -2.16
N ASP A 161 -7.95 13.47 -3.36
CA ASP A 161 -8.55 13.99 -4.61
C ASP A 161 -9.92 13.37 -4.88
N LYS A 162 -10.08 12.08 -4.60
CA LYS A 162 -11.38 11.40 -4.71
C LYS A 162 -12.40 11.97 -3.72
N THR A 163 -11.99 12.20 -2.48
CA THR A 163 -12.88 12.79 -1.45
C THR A 163 -13.26 14.21 -1.81
N ILE A 164 -12.33 15.02 -2.34
CA ILE A 164 -12.60 16.38 -2.81
C ILE A 164 -13.63 16.35 -3.95
N ARG A 165 -13.46 15.49 -4.95
CA ARG A 165 -14.40 15.39 -6.08
C ARG A 165 -15.79 14.97 -5.60
N ASN A 166 -15.87 13.90 -4.83
CA ASN A 166 -17.15 13.43 -4.29
C ASN A 166 -17.82 14.48 -3.40
N GLY A 167 -17.01 15.19 -2.58
CA GLY A 167 -17.52 16.25 -1.72
C GLY A 167 -18.09 17.43 -2.51
N LYS A 168 -17.44 17.84 -3.61
CA LYS A 168 -17.96 18.89 -4.51
C LYS A 168 -19.28 18.48 -5.15
N GLU A 169 -19.36 17.28 -5.71
CA GLU A 169 -20.59 16.79 -6.35
C GLU A 169 -21.74 16.69 -5.35
N SER A 170 -21.48 16.16 -4.16
CA SER A 170 -22.51 16.05 -3.12
C SER A 170 -22.99 17.43 -2.65
N LEU A 171 -22.09 18.41 -2.46
CA LEU A 171 -22.49 19.77 -2.09
C LEU A 171 -23.34 20.44 -3.17
N GLU A 172 -23.01 20.26 -4.43
CA GLU A 172 -23.76 20.83 -5.57
C GLU A 172 -25.16 20.23 -5.65
N LEU A 173 -25.29 18.90 -5.47
CA LEU A 173 -26.58 18.24 -5.42
C LEU A 173 -27.44 18.74 -4.26
N ASP A 174 -26.87 18.82 -3.06
CA ASP A 174 -27.62 19.26 -1.87
C ASP A 174 -28.02 20.74 -1.98
N ARG A 175 -27.14 21.58 -2.54
CA ARG A 175 -27.47 22.99 -2.83
C ARG A 175 -28.63 23.06 -3.82
N THR A 176 -28.60 22.32 -4.90
CA THR A 176 -29.70 22.24 -5.90
C THR A 176 -30.99 21.76 -5.28
N HIS A 177 -30.95 20.74 -4.42
CA HIS A 177 -32.14 20.25 -3.72
C HIS A 177 -32.75 21.34 -2.80
N LEU A 178 -31.92 22.06 -2.05
CA LEU A 178 -32.38 23.13 -1.17
C LEU A 178 -32.91 24.34 -1.95
N GLU A 179 -32.32 24.69 -3.06
CA GLU A 179 -32.81 25.76 -3.95
C GLU A 179 -34.16 25.39 -4.53
N ASN A 180 -34.35 24.15 -4.99
CA ASN A 180 -35.61 23.65 -5.48
C ASN A 180 -36.70 23.67 -4.37
N ALA A 181 -36.36 23.19 -3.18
CA ALA A 181 -37.27 23.23 -2.02
C ALA A 181 -37.68 24.68 -1.66
N ARG A 182 -36.72 25.61 -1.66
CA ARG A 182 -36.96 27.03 -1.44
C ARG A 182 -37.87 27.64 -2.53
N ASN A 183 -37.64 27.32 -3.78
CA ASN A 183 -38.46 27.82 -4.89
C ASN A 183 -39.89 27.35 -4.75
N ILE A 184 -40.12 26.09 -4.36
CA ILE A 184 -41.44 25.55 -4.06
C ILE A 184 -42.08 26.31 -2.88
N LEU A 185 -41.31 26.55 -1.80
CA LEU A 185 -41.80 27.31 -0.64
C LEU A 185 -42.22 28.73 -1.04
N ILE A 186 -41.42 29.45 -1.84
CA ILE A 186 -41.74 30.78 -2.36
C ILE A 186 -43.06 30.74 -3.16
N GLN A 187 -43.28 29.75 -4.01
CA GLN A 187 -44.53 29.63 -4.76
C GLN A 187 -45.73 29.36 -3.82
N ARG A 188 -45.60 28.47 -2.84
CA ARG A 188 -46.62 28.20 -1.82
C ARG A 188 -46.96 29.47 -1.02
N LEU A 189 -45.93 30.24 -0.60
CA LEU A 189 -46.15 31.50 0.10
C LEU A 189 -46.89 32.54 -0.75
N LYS A 190 -46.61 32.61 -2.06
CA LYS A 190 -47.38 33.49 -2.99
C LYS A 190 -48.82 33.09 -3.07
N TYR A 191 -49.16 31.78 -3.16
CA TYR A 191 -50.54 31.32 -3.18
C TYR A 191 -51.26 31.55 -1.82
N SER A 192 -50.57 31.23 -0.71
CA SER A 192 -51.09 31.50 0.64
C SER A 192 -51.37 32.97 0.85
N LEU A 193 -50.49 33.87 0.38
CA LEU A 193 -50.72 35.32 0.45
C LEU A 193 -51.95 35.73 -0.35
N SER A 194 -52.14 35.18 -1.54
CA SER A 194 -53.34 35.46 -2.37
C SER A 194 -54.63 34.99 -1.68
N ILE A 195 -54.60 33.79 -1.10
CA ILE A 195 -55.76 33.23 -0.36
C ILE A 195 -56.04 34.06 0.89
N ALA A 196 -55.04 34.43 1.69
CA ALA A 196 -55.21 35.25 2.89
C ALA A 196 -55.77 36.62 2.59
N ASN A 197 -55.31 37.27 1.49
CA ASN A 197 -55.89 38.55 1.02
C ASN A 197 -57.32 38.40 0.56
N ALA A 198 -57.66 37.37 -0.22
CA ALA A 198 -59.03 37.12 -0.68
C ALA A 198 -59.98 36.82 0.48
N ALA A 199 -59.51 36.17 1.53
CA ALA A 199 -60.27 35.87 2.74
C ALA A 199 -60.33 37.05 3.74
N GLY A 200 -59.61 38.16 3.48
CA GLY A 200 -59.55 39.32 4.39
C GLY A 200 -58.71 39.08 5.66
N ILE A 201 -57.86 38.03 5.71
CA ILE A 201 -57.10 37.65 6.87
C ILE A 201 -55.79 38.43 6.88
N GLN A 202 -55.74 39.60 7.53
CA GLN A 202 -54.57 40.45 7.55
C GLN A 202 -53.58 40.13 8.70
N LYS A 203 -54.11 39.67 9.85
CA LYS A 203 -53.34 39.39 11.07
C LYS A 203 -53.36 37.88 11.39
N PRO A 204 -52.40 37.37 12.22
CA PRO A 204 -52.40 35.97 12.62
C PRO A 204 -53.74 35.52 13.24
N LEU A 205 -54.15 34.31 12.87
CA LEU A 205 -55.35 33.69 13.39
C LEU A 205 -55.06 32.92 14.69
N TYR A 206 -55.85 33.19 15.73
CA TYR A 206 -55.75 32.44 16.99
C TYR A 206 -57.21 31.94 17.38
N SER A 207 -57.28 30.69 17.85
CA SER A 207 -58.46 30.14 18.45
C SER A 207 -58.21 29.89 19.93
N GLN A 208 -58.97 30.60 20.82
CA GLN A 208 -58.78 30.47 22.28
C GLN A 208 -57.31 30.57 22.78
N GLY A 209 -56.49 31.45 22.15
CA GLY A 209 -55.11 31.64 22.52
C GLY A 209 -54.13 30.63 21.90
N MET A 210 -54.59 29.67 21.12
CA MET A 210 -53.74 28.71 20.39
C MET A 210 -53.79 28.97 18.89
N ALA A 211 -52.68 28.68 18.18
CA ALA A 211 -52.65 28.76 16.72
C ALA A 211 -53.66 27.81 16.10
N VAL A 212 -54.38 28.27 15.08
CA VAL A 212 -55.36 27.46 14.34
C VAL A 212 -54.64 26.38 13.56
N LYS A 213 -55.17 25.14 13.53
CA LYS A 213 -54.68 24.10 12.63
C LYS A 213 -54.89 24.55 11.19
N ASP A 214 -53.77 24.70 10.47
CA ASP A 214 -53.73 25.28 9.14
C ASP A 214 -53.54 24.20 8.06
N ASP A 215 -53.78 24.56 6.80
CA ASP A 215 -53.49 23.72 5.66
C ASP A 215 -51.93 23.59 5.51
N PRO A 216 -51.40 22.38 5.46
CA PRO A 216 -49.98 22.19 5.34
C PRO A 216 -49.37 22.70 4.03
N ASP A 217 -50.18 22.79 2.95
CA ASP A 217 -49.70 23.23 1.65
C ASP A 217 -49.90 24.74 1.45
N PHE A 218 -51.00 25.31 1.93
CA PHE A 218 -51.36 26.72 1.76
C PHE A 218 -51.72 27.39 3.09
N SER A 219 -50.77 27.44 3.98
CA SER A 219 -50.93 27.98 5.32
C SER A 219 -51.26 29.48 5.28
N ILE A 220 -52.40 29.85 5.90
CA ILE A 220 -52.88 31.23 6.00
C ILE A 220 -52.95 31.72 7.45
N SER A 221 -52.65 30.90 8.43
CA SER A 221 -52.77 31.22 9.86
C SER A 221 -51.89 32.38 10.29
N LEU A 222 -50.79 32.63 9.59
CA LEU A 222 -49.87 33.76 9.86
C LEU A 222 -50.45 35.11 9.43
N GLY A 223 -51.54 35.14 8.64
CA GLY A 223 -52.11 36.32 8.05
C GLY A 223 -51.28 36.92 6.92
N ALA A 224 -51.95 37.74 6.08
CA ALA A 224 -51.29 38.29 4.87
C ALA A 224 -50.03 39.09 5.16
N ALA A 225 -49.99 39.91 6.21
CA ALA A 225 -48.82 40.68 6.59
C ALA A 225 -47.62 39.81 6.95
N GLY A 226 -47.84 38.76 7.75
CA GLY A 226 -46.77 37.83 8.14
C GLY A 226 -46.28 36.98 6.97
N ILE A 227 -47.18 36.52 6.10
CA ILE A 227 -46.83 35.76 4.90
C ILE A 227 -46.01 36.62 3.92
N ALA A 228 -46.38 37.89 3.73
CA ALA A 228 -45.68 38.83 2.86
C ALA A 228 -44.25 39.06 3.35
N GLU A 229 -44.02 39.24 4.65
CA GLU A 229 -42.69 39.40 5.21
C GLU A 229 -41.86 38.14 5.08
N LYS A 230 -42.45 36.94 5.36
CA LYS A 230 -41.79 35.67 5.14
C LYS A 230 -41.38 35.46 3.67
N LEU A 231 -42.27 35.79 2.73
CA LEU A 231 -42.00 35.73 1.29
C LEU A 231 -40.84 36.66 0.90
N LYS A 232 -40.80 37.85 1.46
CA LYS A 232 -39.75 38.82 1.22
C LYS A 232 -38.40 38.30 1.73
N ILE A 233 -38.35 37.75 2.95
CA ILE A 233 -37.14 37.16 3.52
C ILE A 233 -36.65 36.00 2.63
N GLU A 234 -37.52 35.03 2.32
CA GLU A 234 -37.15 33.89 1.48
C GLU A 234 -36.67 34.30 0.09
N SER A 235 -37.30 35.34 -0.50
CA SER A 235 -36.89 35.86 -1.82
C SER A 235 -35.60 36.65 -1.78
N SER A 236 -35.23 37.23 -0.63
CA SER A 236 -34.00 38.04 -0.47
C SER A 236 -32.73 37.20 -0.25
N LEU A 237 -32.87 35.94 0.16
CA LEU A 237 -31.73 35.05 0.36
C LEU A 237 -31.02 34.82 -0.97
N LYS A 238 -29.72 35.09 -1.00
CA LYS A 238 -28.86 34.89 -2.19
C LYS A 238 -28.29 33.47 -2.28
N ASP A 239 -27.97 32.90 -1.15
CA ASP A 239 -27.40 31.56 -1.06
C ASP A 239 -28.18 30.72 -0.02
N VAL A 240 -28.51 29.49 -0.39
CA VAL A 240 -29.21 28.55 0.51
C VAL A 240 -28.31 28.08 1.65
N SER A 241 -26.96 28.20 1.49
CA SER A 241 -26.01 27.89 2.53
C SER A 241 -26.01 28.86 3.70
N ASP A 242 -26.52 30.12 3.51
CA ASP A 242 -26.55 31.16 4.56
C ASP A 242 -27.35 30.73 5.80
N LEU A 243 -28.34 29.89 5.62
CA LEU A 243 -29.20 29.37 6.69
C LEU A 243 -29.07 27.85 6.94
N ASN A 244 -28.01 27.24 6.36
CA ASN A 244 -27.76 25.82 6.50
C ASN A 244 -26.34 25.55 7.04
N SER A 245 -26.25 25.32 8.35
CA SER A 245 -24.98 25.08 9.04
C SER A 245 -24.26 23.80 8.54
N ASP A 246 -25.02 22.79 8.08
CA ASP A 246 -24.40 21.57 7.55
C ASP A 246 -23.65 21.85 6.24
N LEU A 247 -24.29 22.56 5.30
CA LEU A 247 -23.63 22.99 4.06
C LEU A 247 -22.38 23.81 4.35
N GLN A 248 -22.46 24.81 5.25
CA GLN A 248 -21.33 25.66 5.61
C GLN A 248 -20.18 24.84 6.20
N ASN A 249 -20.47 23.89 7.10
CA ASN A 249 -19.44 23.03 7.70
C ASN A 249 -18.77 22.13 6.66
N ARG A 250 -19.55 21.58 5.73
CA ARG A 250 -19.02 20.74 4.65
C ARG A 250 -18.18 21.54 3.66
N GLU A 251 -18.61 22.75 3.29
CA GLU A 251 -17.83 23.67 2.48
C GLU A 251 -16.51 24.05 3.16
N TYR A 252 -16.55 24.33 4.46
CA TYR A 252 -15.33 24.63 5.23
C TYR A 252 -14.38 23.45 5.24
N THR A 253 -14.86 22.24 5.50
CA THR A 253 -14.08 21.00 5.49
C THR A 253 -13.45 20.77 4.11
N LEU A 254 -14.24 20.96 3.04
CA LEU A 254 -13.76 20.81 1.67
C LEU A 254 -12.69 21.84 1.31
N LYS A 255 -12.84 23.09 1.72
CA LYS A 255 -11.82 24.14 1.55
C LYS A 255 -10.53 23.79 2.30
N LYS A 256 -10.62 23.27 3.52
CA LYS A 256 -9.46 22.79 4.29
C LYS A 256 -8.76 21.64 3.59
N LEU A 257 -9.53 20.68 3.06
CA LEU A 257 -8.98 19.54 2.35
C LEU A 257 -8.28 19.95 1.05
N GLN A 258 -8.84 20.93 0.30
CA GLN A 258 -8.24 21.48 -0.91
C GLN A 258 -6.95 22.26 -0.64
N ALA A 259 -6.85 22.91 0.52
CA ALA A 259 -5.65 23.66 0.93
C ALA A 259 -4.57 22.73 1.53
N LEU A 260 -4.91 21.45 1.81
CA LEU A 260 -3.97 20.52 2.39
C LEU A 260 -2.97 20.06 1.34
N SER A 261 -1.68 20.36 1.59
CA SER A 261 -0.57 19.82 0.81
C SER A 261 0.07 18.67 1.61
N ILE A 262 0.13 17.49 1.02
CA ILE A 262 0.89 16.37 1.58
C ILE A 262 2.30 16.41 0.96
N PRO A 263 3.33 16.81 1.74
CA PRO A 263 4.70 16.78 1.26
C PRO A 263 5.16 15.33 1.02
N ASP A 264 6.29 15.18 0.39
CA ASP A 264 6.96 13.89 0.30
C ASP A 264 7.50 13.52 1.69
N VAL A 265 6.73 12.69 2.41
CA VAL A 265 7.08 12.24 3.75
C VAL A 265 8.05 11.07 3.65
N ASP A 266 9.17 11.17 4.34
CA ASP A 266 10.09 10.05 4.45
C ASP A 266 9.64 9.10 5.55
N PHE A 267 9.60 7.80 5.23
CA PHE A 267 9.29 6.72 6.16
C PHE A 267 9.95 5.42 5.70
N MET A 268 10.16 4.50 6.63
CA MET A 268 10.70 3.17 6.31
C MET A 268 9.57 2.15 6.25
N PRO A 269 9.34 1.51 5.09
CA PRO A 269 8.24 0.54 4.93
C PRO A 269 8.50 -0.82 5.59
N VAL A 270 9.70 -1.03 6.14
CA VAL A 270 10.18 -2.29 6.70
C VAL A 270 11.16 -2.03 7.85
N ALA A 271 11.12 -2.89 8.87
CA ALA A 271 12.15 -2.95 9.90
C ALA A 271 13.14 -4.08 9.58
N TYR A 272 14.44 -3.78 9.70
CA TYR A 272 15.49 -4.78 9.57
C TYR A 272 15.77 -5.42 10.94
N GLN A 273 15.50 -6.71 11.09
CA GLN A 273 16.00 -7.51 12.19
C GLN A 273 17.41 -8.00 11.92
N LEU A 274 17.73 -8.22 10.66
CA LEU A 274 19.06 -8.46 10.15
C LEU A 274 19.22 -7.70 8.85
N SER A 275 20.13 -6.75 8.81
CA SER A 275 20.49 -6.06 7.57
C SER A 275 21.22 -7.03 6.62
N PRO A 276 21.23 -6.77 5.28
CA PRO A 276 21.93 -7.62 4.33
C PRO A 276 23.35 -7.92 4.75
N THR A 277 23.64 -9.20 4.99
CA THR A 277 24.91 -9.66 5.53
C THR A 277 25.97 -9.78 4.45
N LEU A 278 27.22 -9.45 4.78
CA LEU A 278 28.36 -9.87 3.97
C LEU A 278 28.61 -11.37 4.24
N PRO A 279 28.49 -12.26 3.24
CA PRO A 279 28.66 -13.69 3.47
C PRO A 279 30.12 -13.99 3.80
N LEU A 280 30.39 -14.54 4.98
CA LEU A 280 31.74 -14.88 5.42
C LEU A 280 32.16 -16.30 5.03
N LYS A 281 31.20 -17.15 4.66
CA LYS A 281 31.42 -18.55 4.31
C LYS A 281 30.79 -18.86 2.96
N LYS A 282 31.52 -19.67 2.17
CA LYS A 282 31.04 -20.15 0.87
C LYS A 282 29.90 -21.15 1.07
N ASP A 283 28.94 -21.11 0.17
CA ASP A 283 27.87 -22.10 0.11
C ASP A 283 28.37 -23.37 -0.57
N GLY A 284 27.81 -24.50 -0.13
CA GLY A 284 28.10 -25.81 -0.68
C GLY A 284 29.15 -26.60 0.10
N PRO A 285 29.43 -27.84 -0.33
CA PRO A 285 30.35 -28.71 0.36
C PRO A 285 31.77 -28.18 0.28
N GLY A 286 32.43 -28.10 1.43
CA GLY A 286 33.85 -27.67 1.49
C GLY A 286 34.74 -28.59 0.63
N LYS A 287 35.84 -28.03 0.08
CA LYS A 287 36.75 -28.76 -0.76
C LYS A 287 37.25 -30.06 -0.11
N ALA A 288 37.46 -30.04 1.22
CA ALA A 288 37.83 -31.23 1.99
C ALA A 288 36.76 -32.33 1.96
N LEU A 289 35.48 -31.96 2.05
CA LEU A 289 34.36 -32.90 2.00
C LEU A 289 34.26 -33.55 0.62
N ILE A 290 34.41 -32.77 -0.46
CA ILE A 290 34.42 -33.29 -1.85
C ILE A 290 35.56 -34.31 -2.04
N LEU A 291 36.71 -34.02 -1.50
CA LEU A 291 37.90 -34.92 -1.58
C LEU A 291 37.66 -36.22 -0.80
N VAL A 292 37.11 -36.12 0.41
CA VAL A 292 36.78 -37.32 1.23
C VAL A 292 35.73 -38.19 0.52
N LEU A 293 34.65 -37.59 0.01
CA LEU A 293 33.65 -38.32 -0.75
C LEU A 293 34.20 -38.97 -2.01
N GLY A 294 35.08 -38.27 -2.74
CA GLY A 294 35.76 -38.83 -3.90
C GLY A 294 36.70 -40.01 -3.56
N CYS A 295 37.43 -39.92 -2.45
CA CYS A 295 38.27 -41.02 -1.96
C CYS A 295 37.42 -42.21 -1.54
N MET A 296 36.30 -42.00 -0.85
CA MET A 296 35.37 -43.07 -0.47
C MET A 296 34.79 -43.78 -1.69
N LEU A 297 34.26 -43.00 -2.66
CA LEU A 297 33.72 -43.55 -3.91
C LEU A 297 34.80 -44.33 -4.69
N GLY A 298 36.00 -43.80 -4.80
CA GLY A 298 37.12 -44.44 -5.44
C GLY A 298 37.56 -45.72 -4.70
N GLY A 299 37.46 -45.75 -3.38
CA GLY A 299 37.67 -46.94 -2.55
C GLY A 299 36.64 -48.04 -2.82
N PHE A 300 35.34 -47.69 -2.80
CA PHE A 300 34.25 -48.61 -3.10
C PHE A 300 34.35 -49.21 -4.52
N LEU A 301 34.61 -48.38 -5.53
CA LEU A 301 34.79 -48.86 -6.90
C LEU A 301 36.03 -49.74 -7.05
N GLY A 302 37.15 -49.37 -6.36
CA GLY A 302 38.37 -50.16 -6.36
C GLY A 302 38.16 -51.53 -5.69
N CYS A 303 37.51 -51.61 -4.54
CA CYS A 303 37.19 -52.86 -3.86
C CYS A 303 36.23 -53.74 -4.71
N GLY A 304 35.20 -53.10 -5.29
CA GLY A 304 34.24 -53.80 -6.18
C GLY A 304 34.94 -54.39 -7.42
N TYR A 305 35.85 -53.64 -8.03
CA TYR A 305 36.62 -54.13 -9.18
C TYR A 305 37.53 -55.33 -8.81
N VAL A 306 38.20 -55.27 -7.67
CA VAL A 306 39.07 -56.37 -7.20
C VAL A 306 38.25 -57.63 -6.90
N LEU A 307 37.09 -57.49 -6.24
CA LEU A 307 36.19 -58.61 -5.94
C LEU A 307 35.60 -59.20 -7.23
N ALA A 308 35.15 -58.39 -8.17
CA ALA A 308 34.67 -58.86 -9.46
C ALA A 308 35.72 -59.61 -10.24
N LYS A 309 36.94 -59.03 -10.31
CA LYS A 309 38.08 -59.70 -11.00
C LYS A 309 38.47 -61.02 -10.37
N ARG A 310 38.29 -61.17 -9.05
CA ARG A 310 38.57 -62.42 -8.35
C ARG A 310 37.48 -63.46 -8.60
N MET A 311 36.21 -63.03 -8.69
CA MET A 311 35.06 -63.90 -9.01
C MET A 311 35.09 -64.45 -10.45
N PHE A 312 35.58 -63.61 -11.43
CA PHE A 312 35.73 -64.06 -12.83
C PHE A 312 37.00 -64.80 -13.13
N LYS A 313 37.98 -64.93 -12.19
CA LYS A 313 39.18 -65.73 -12.31
C LYS A 313 39.14 -67.09 -11.57
N ALA A 314 38.11 -67.35 -10.79
CA ALA A 314 37.77 -68.63 -10.22
C ALA A 314 36.77 -69.36 -11.13
#